data_8dd3e2b99f88ed1a70f082128f4a9017
#
_entry.id   8dd3e2b99f88ed1a70f082128f4a9017
#
_cell.length_a   1.000
_cell.length_b   1.000
_cell.length_c   1.000
_cell.angle_alpha   90.00
_cell.angle_beta   90.00
_cell.angle_gamma   90.00
#
_symmetry.space_group_name_H-M   'P 1'
#
loop_
_entity.id
_entity.type
_entity.pdbx_description
1 polymer ?
#
loop_
_entity_poly.entity_id
_entity_poly.type
_entity_poly.pdbx_seq_one_letter_code
_entity_poly.pdbx_strand_id
1 'polypeptide(L)'
;AHYRSKLNFTFEGAYGAQKALERLYDSYIKNANGVDDVDEDIIKEYEERFLAYINDDMNMPGAMSVVWEIARNVKKSIKFADLLLKFDKVLGLDMKNAENYLLEFKHEESEELPEEIKALVEERKQARAEKNWAKSDEIRDRIISLGYSIKDTKDGIIVKKEN
;
A
#
# COMPACT_ATOMS: atom_id res chain seq x y z
N ALA A 1 -1.37 15.88 4.60
CA ALA A 1 -1.73 17.31 4.76
C ALA A 1 -0.81 17.94 5.81
N HIS A 2 -0.57 19.25 5.73
CA HIS A 2 0.11 19.98 6.78
C HIS A 2 -0.78 20.04 8.03
N TYR A 3 -0.23 19.93 9.24
CA TYR A 3 -1.01 19.85 10.48
C TYR A 3 -1.92 21.08 10.73
N ARG A 4 -1.61 22.24 10.13
CA ARG A 4 -2.44 23.44 10.17
C ARG A 4 -3.54 23.48 9.11
N SER A 5 -3.56 22.54 8.18
CA SER A 5 -4.56 22.46 7.12
C SER A 5 -5.76 21.64 7.57
N LYS A 6 -6.97 22.05 7.15
CA LYS A 6 -8.16 21.22 7.37
C LYS A 6 -7.99 19.89 6.63
N LEU A 7 -8.17 18.79 7.35
CA LEU A 7 -8.22 17.45 6.78
C LEU A 7 -9.69 17.07 6.61
N ASN A 8 -10.08 16.75 5.36
CA ASN A 8 -11.37 16.14 5.10
C ASN A 8 -11.19 14.62 5.18
N PHE A 9 -11.73 13.99 6.20
CA PHE A 9 -11.69 12.55 6.34
C PHE A 9 -12.74 11.91 5.42
N THR A 10 -12.30 10.96 4.61
CA THR A 10 -13.17 10.09 3.81
C THR A 10 -12.65 8.66 3.91
N PHE A 11 -13.55 7.67 3.84
CA PHE A 11 -13.13 6.26 3.84
C PHE A 11 -12.25 5.92 2.64
N GLU A 12 -12.52 6.51 1.48
CA GLU A 12 -11.67 6.35 0.28
C GLU A 12 -10.26 6.92 0.52
N GLY A 13 -10.17 8.09 1.15
CA GLY A 13 -8.88 8.69 1.53
C GLY A 13 -8.11 7.84 2.54
N ALA A 14 -8.80 7.28 3.54
CA ALA A 14 -8.19 6.38 4.51
C ALA A 14 -7.68 5.09 3.85
N TYR A 15 -8.48 4.48 2.97
CA TYR A 15 -8.06 3.31 2.19
C TYR A 15 -6.85 3.62 1.29
N GLY A 16 -6.86 4.78 0.63
CA GLY A 16 -5.71 5.25 -0.15
C GLY A 16 -4.44 5.42 0.68
N ALA A 17 -4.57 5.92 1.92
CA ALA A 17 -3.46 6.05 2.86
C ALA A 17 -2.94 4.68 3.34
N GLN A 18 -3.83 3.73 3.62
CA GLN A 18 -3.46 2.35 3.94
C GLN A 18 -2.64 1.72 2.80
N LYS A 19 -3.13 1.80 1.57
CA LYS A 19 -2.40 1.28 0.39
C LYS A 19 -1.06 1.99 0.14
N ALA A 20 -0.93 3.24 0.52
CA ALA A 20 0.34 3.94 0.50
C ALA A 20 1.30 3.39 1.57
N LEU A 21 0.80 3.16 2.80
CA LEU A 21 1.59 2.59 3.89
C LEU A 21 2.08 1.18 3.56
N GLU A 22 1.23 0.30 3.01
CA GLU A 22 1.62 -1.03 2.54
C GLU A 22 2.80 -0.97 1.55
N ARG A 23 2.72 -0.05 0.57
CA ARG A 23 3.82 0.16 -0.39
C ARG A 23 5.10 0.67 0.25
N LEU A 24 4.98 1.49 1.30
CA LEU A 24 6.14 1.98 2.04
C LEU A 24 6.81 0.84 2.83
N TYR A 25 6.01 0.00 3.49
CA TYR A 25 6.51 -1.18 4.20
C TYR A 25 7.21 -2.17 3.25
N ASP A 26 6.58 -2.48 2.11
CA ASP A 26 7.20 -3.34 1.09
C ASP A 26 8.54 -2.76 0.59
N SER A 27 8.60 -1.45 0.39
CA SER A 27 9.84 -0.78 0.00
C SER A 27 10.91 -0.83 1.11
N TYR A 28 10.51 -0.64 2.37
CA TYR A 28 11.44 -0.76 3.50
C TYR A 28 12.03 -2.18 3.56
N ILE A 29 11.20 -3.22 3.47
CA ILE A 29 11.65 -4.62 3.48
C ILE A 29 12.61 -4.90 2.32
N LYS A 30 12.31 -4.41 1.11
CA LYS A 30 13.20 -4.53 -0.04
C LYS A 30 14.55 -3.86 0.20
N ASN A 31 14.58 -2.72 0.87
CA ASN A 31 15.82 -2.05 1.24
C ASN A 31 16.57 -2.78 2.35
N ALA A 32 15.86 -3.32 3.36
CA ALA A 32 16.46 -4.09 4.45
C ALA A 32 17.18 -5.36 3.96
N ASN A 33 16.69 -5.95 2.86
CA ASN A 33 17.30 -7.08 2.18
C ASN A 33 18.16 -6.67 0.97
N GLY A 34 18.34 -5.37 0.75
CA GLY A 34 19.08 -4.84 -0.39
C GLY A 34 20.59 -4.92 -0.18
N VAL A 35 21.30 -5.23 -1.26
CA VAL A 35 22.77 -5.39 -1.28
C VAL A 35 23.48 -4.31 -2.08
N ASP A 36 22.72 -3.38 -2.67
CA ASP A 36 23.32 -2.30 -3.47
C ASP A 36 24.14 -1.37 -2.56
N ASP A 37 25.32 -1.00 -3.03
CA ASP A 37 26.10 0.02 -2.35
C ASP A 37 25.59 1.42 -2.75
N VAL A 38 25.40 2.25 -1.74
CA VAL A 38 24.98 3.64 -1.86
C VAL A 38 26.01 4.52 -1.16
N ASP A 39 26.39 5.59 -1.84
CA ASP A 39 27.35 6.57 -1.35
C ASP A 39 26.83 7.23 -0.06
N GLU A 40 27.70 7.41 0.92
CA GLU A 40 27.39 8.08 2.18
C GLU A 40 26.94 9.54 1.97
N ASP A 41 27.47 10.21 0.96
CA ASP A 41 27.07 11.58 0.64
C ASP A 41 25.61 11.65 0.20
N ILE A 42 25.11 10.63 -0.52
CA ILE A 42 23.69 10.51 -0.89
C ILE A 42 22.82 10.29 0.35
N ILE A 43 23.24 9.43 1.27
CA ILE A 43 22.54 9.18 2.53
C ILE A 43 22.45 10.47 3.35
N LYS A 44 23.54 11.18 3.44
CA LYS A 44 23.62 12.45 4.16
C LYS A 44 22.73 13.53 3.53
N GLU A 45 22.72 13.63 2.19
CA GLU A 45 21.85 14.58 1.47
C GLU A 45 20.38 14.32 1.80
N TYR A 46 19.91 13.05 1.74
CA TYR A 46 18.53 12.72 2.10
C TYR A 46 18.21 13.05 3.55
N GLU A 47 19.15 12.80 4.48
CA GLU A 47 18.98 13.13 5.87
C GLU A 47 18.84 14.64 6.08
N GLU A 48 19.72 15.44 5.51
CA GLU A 48 19.70 16.90 5.61
C GLU A 48 18.39 17.48 5.04
N ARG A 49 17.93 16.97 3.90
CA ARG A 49 16.68 17.39 3.27
C ARG A 49 15.46 17.05 4.14
N PHE A 50 15.41 15.84 4.71
CA PHE A 50 14.35 15.44 5.64
C PHE A 50 14.31 16.36 6.86
N LEU A 51 15.45 16.59 7.51
CA LEU A 51 15.56 17.45 8.68
C LEU A 51 15.21 18.91 8.34
N ALA A 52 15.58 19.41 7.17
CA ALA A 52 15.19 20.74 6.73
C ALA A 52 13.66 20.89 6.68
N TYR A 53 12.93 19.93 6.16
CA TYR A 53 11.45 19.96 6.16
C TYR A 53 10.86 19.83 7.56
N ILE A 54 11.42 18.98 8.44
CA ILE A 54 10.94 18.87 9.82
C ILE A 54 11.15 20.16 10.58
N ASN A 55 12.27 20.85 10.38
CA ASN A 55 12.60 22.11 11.02
C ASN A 55 11.85 23.32 10.41
N ASP A 56 11.25 23.15 9.24
CA ASP A 56 10.39 24.15 8.58
C ASP A 56 8.93 23.92 8.98
N ASP A 57 8.60 24.29 10.21
CA ASP A 57 7.25 24.21 10.78
C ASP A 57 6.61 22.82 10.63
N MET A 58 7.38 21.75 10.81
CA MET A 58 6.91 20.37 10.65
C MET A 58 6.23 20.13 9.28
N ASN A 59 6.90 20.55 8.23
CA ASN A 59 6.43 20.34 6.85
C ASN A 59 6.43 18.85 6.48
N MET A 60 5.48 18.12 7.09
CA MET A 60 5.33 16.66 6.88
C MET A 60 5.15 16.26 5.41
N PRO A 61 4.40 17.01 4.57
CA PRO A 61 4.34 16.72 3.15
C PRO A 61 5.71 16.73 2.47
N GLY A 62 6.54 17.72 2.79
CA GLY A 62 7.91 17.81 2.29
C GLY A 62 8.80 16.68 2.80
N ALA A 63 8.75 16.40 4.11
CA ALA A 63 9.48 15.28 4.70
C ALA A 63 9.09 13.93 4.07
N MET A 64 7.79 13.69 3.86
CA MET A 64 7.30 12.49 3.19
C MET A 64 7.72 12.40 1.71
N SER A 65 7.95 13.51 1.03
CA SER A 65 8.47 13.46 -0.34
C SER A 65 9.85 12.82 -0.39
N VAL A 66 10.72 13.12 0.58
CA VAL A 66 12.06 12.52 0.72
C VAL A 66 11.96 11.01 1.00
N VAL A 67 11.04 10.62 1.89
CA VAL A 67 10.77 9.19 2.17
C VAL A 67 10.37 8.45 0.90
N TRP A 68 9.48 9.04 0.09
CA TRP A 68 9.04 8.44 -1.16
C TRP A 68 10.13 8.41 -2.25
N GLU A 69 11.05 9.36 -2.27
CA GLU A 69 12.21 9.30 -3.17
C GLU A 69 13.08 8.09 -2.85
N ILE A 70 13.38 7.84 -1.57
CA ILE A 70 14.12 6.65 -1.12
C ILE A 70 13.34 5.38 -1.45
N ALA A 71 12.05 5.34 -1.14
CA ALA A 71 11.20 4.18 -1.39
C ALA A 71 11.15 3.77 -2.87
N ARG A 72 11.16 4.74 -3.79
CA ARG A 72 11.12 4.54 -5.24
C ARG A 72 12.50 4.38 -5.88
N ASN A 73 13.57 4.52 -5.12
CA ASN A 73 14.91 4.37 -5.66
C ASN A 73 15.09 2.98 -6.29
N VAL A 74 15.75 2.91 -7.42
CA VAL A 74 16.03 1.65 -8.13
C VAL A 74 16.99 0.79 -7.31
N LYS A 75 18.02 1.41 -6.73
CA LYS A 75 18.95 0.73 -5.82
C LYS A 75 18.25 0.36 -4.53
N LYS A 76 18.48 -0.85 -4.04
CA LYS A 76 18.00 -1.34 -2.75
C LYS A 76 19.18 -1.62 -1.83
N SER A 77 19.23 -0.88 -0.73
CA SER A 77 20.39 -0.87 0.18
C SER A 77 19.95 -0.85 1.63
N ILE A 78 20.65 -1.59 2.46
CA ILE A 78 20.46 -1.55 3.90
C ILE A 78 20.68 -0.13 4.47
N LYS A 79 21.56 0.68 3.85
CA LYS A 79 21.75 2.06 4.25
C LYS A 79 20.47 2.90 4.09
N PHE A 80 19.67 2.64 3.05
CA PHE A 80 18.35 3.25 2.91
C PHE A 80 17.35 2.75 3.94
N ALA A 81 17.38 1.47 4.28
CA ALA A 81 16.53 0.94 5.35
C ALA A 81 16.85 1.58 6.71
N ASP A 82 18.12 1.69 7.05
CA ASP A 82 18.58 2.34 8.27
C ASP A 82 18.16 3.82 8.32
N LEU A 83 18.27 4.52 7.19
CA LEU A 83 17.84 5.90 7.09
C LEU A 83 16.32 6.05 7.26
N LEU A 84 15.53 5.14 6.66
CA LEU A 84 14.08 5.11 6.84
C LEU A 84 13.70 4.84 8.30
N LEU A 85 14.39 3.94 9.01
CA LEU A 85 14.20 3.73 10.46
C LEU A 85 14.58 4.97 11.29
N LYS A 86 15.59 5.71 10.86
CA LYS A 86 15.95 6.97 11.51
C LYS A 86 14.83 8.01 11.35
N PHE A 87 14.24 8.12 10.17
CA PHE A 87 13.11 8.99 9.90
C PHE A 87 11.85 8.56 10.64
N ASP A 88 11.68 7.25 10.82
CA ASP A 88 10.52 6.66 11.51
C ASP A 88 10.45 7.06 12.98
N LYS A 89 11.54 7.43 13.61
CA LYS A 89 11.54 8.02 14.97
C LYS A 89 10.72 9.31 15.06
N VAL A 90 10.55 10.01 13.93
CA VAL A 90 9.72 11.21 13.82
C VAL A 90 8.36 10.88 13.24
N LEU A 91 8.30 9.96 12.27
CA LEU A 91 7.07 9.63 11.55
C LEU A 91 6.13 8.74 12.36
N GLY A 92 6.67 7.83 13.21
CA GLY A 92 5.89 6.95 14.06
C GLY A 92 5.08 5.90 13.27
N LEU A 93 5.62 5.43 12.14
CA LEU A 93 4.96 4.44 11.28
C LEU A 93 5.31 3.00 11.65
N ASP A 94 6.20 2.80 12.62
CA ASP A 94 6.66 1.49 13.11
C ASP A 94 7.16 0.56 11.98
N MET A 95 7.99 1.10 11.10
CA MET A 95 8.53 0.39 9.92
C MET A 95 9.29 -0.89 10.31
N LYS A 96 9.83 -0.95 11.52
CA LYS A 96 10.52 -2.14 12.03
C LYS A 96 9.62 -3.37 12.05
N ASN A 97 8.32 -3.19 12.26
CA ASN A 97 7.32 -4.24 12.30
C ASN A 97 6.57 -4.41 10.95
N ALA A 98 7.11 -3.86 9.87
CA ALA A 98 6.48 -3.83 8.55
C ALA A 98 6.01 -5.20 8.04
N GLU A 99 6.79 -6.27 8.28
CA GLU A 99 6.41 -7.63 7.85
C GLU A 99 5.12 -8.10 8.53
N ASN A 100 5.00 -7.87 9.85
CA ASN A 100 3.81 -8.26 10.61
C ASN A 100 2.57 -7.50 10.12
N TYR A 101 2.69 -6.17 9.93
CA TYR A 101 1.58 -5.37 9.43
C TYR A 101 1.16 -5.77 8.01
N LEU A 102 2.10 -6.10 7.12
CA LEU A 102 1.74 -6.60 5.79
C LEU A 102 1.05 -7.95 5.83
N LEU A 103 1.35 -8.81 6.80
CA LEU A 103 0.62 -10.06 7.00
C LEU A 103 -0.81 -9.79 7.50
N GLU A 104 -0.98 -8.88 8.47
CA GLU A 104 -2.29 -8.47 9.00
C GLU A 104 -3.15 -7.85 7.88
N PHE A 105 -2.62 -6.92 7.08
CA PHE A 105 -3.35 -6.32 5.95
C PHE A 105 -3.78 -7.35 4.91
N LYS A 106 -2.94 -8.35 4.63
CA LYS A 106 -3.32 -9.46 3.74
C LYS A 106 -4.40 -10.35 4.35
N HIS A 107 -4.39 -10.56 5.66
CA HIS A 107 -5.45 -11.29 6.36
C HIS A 107 -6.78 -10.55 6.33
N GLU A 108 -6.78 -9.22 6.49
CA GLU A 108 -7.99 -8.40 6.37
C GLU A 108 -8.54 -8.39 4.93
N GLU A 109 -7.68 -8.42 3.91
CA GLU A 109 -8.09 -8.57 2.50
C GLU A 109 -8.56 -10.00 2.19
N SER A 110 -8.08 -10.98 2.91
CA SER A 110 -8.48 -12.38 2.87
C SER A 110 -9.47 -12.74 3.99
N GLU A 111 -10.36 -11.83 4.45
CA GLU A 111 -11.57 -12.32 5.08
C GLU A 111 -12.09 -13.41 4.15
N GLU A 112 -12.06 -14.65 4.62
CA GLU A 112 -12.36 -15.80 3.77
C GLU A 112 -13.71 -15.58 3.12
N LEU A 113 -13.66 -15.17 1.85
CA LEU A 113 -14.89 -15.09 1.07
C LEU A 113 -15.60 -16.43 1.24
N PRO A 114 -16.90 -16.45 1.58
CA PRO A 114 -17.64 -17.69 1.66
C PRO A 114 -17.35 -18.55 0.43
N GLU A 115 -17.28 -19.86 0.62
CA GLU A 115 -16.98 -20.80 -0.48
C GLU A 115 -17.90 -20.59 -1.69
N GLU A 116 -19.15 -20.19 -1.45
CA GLU A 116 -20.10 -19.83 -2.51
C GLU A 116 -19.59 -18.64 -3.35
N ILE A 117 -19.05 -17.61 -2.70
CA ILE A 117 -18.50 -16.41 -3.40
C ILE A 117 -17.22 -16.77 -4.14
N LYS A 118 -16.35 -17.58 -3.55
CA LYS A 118 -15.12 -18.07 -4.21
C LYS A 118 -15.47 -18.85 -5.48
N ALA A 119 -16.46 -19.76 -5.40
CA ALA A 119 -16.92 -20.53 -6.54
C ALA A 119 -17.48 -19.64 -7.66
N LEU A 120 -18.28 -18.64 -7.32
CA LEU A 120 -18.84 -17.68 -8.28
C LEU A 120 -17.74 -16.84 -8.95
N VAL A 121 -16.71 -16.42 -8.21
CA VAL A 121 -15.57 -15.68 -8.77
C VAL A 121 -14.82 -16.55 -9.78
N GLU A 122 -14.59 -17.81 -9.47
CA GLU A 122 -13.87 -18.70 -10.38
C GLU A 122 -14.72 -19.05 -11.62
N GLU A 123 -16.00 -19.29 -11.46
CA GLU A 123 -16.94 -19.49 -12.58
C GLU A 123 -16.98 -18.23 -13.49
N ARG A 124 -16.95 -17.03 -12.91
CA ARG A 124 -16.90 -15.79 -13.67
C ARG A 124 -15.60 -15.66 -14.45
N LYS A 125 -14.45 -16.02 -13.88
CA LYS A 125 -13.16 -16.02 -14.58
C LYS A 125 -13.21 -16.93 -15.79
N GLN A 126 -13.78 -18.14 -15.64
CA GLN A 126 -13.93 -19.12 -16.71
C GLN A 126 -14.85 -18.57 -17.81
N ALA A 127 -16.02 -18.03 -17.47
CA ALA A 127 -16.94 -17.41 -18.41
C ALA A 127 -16.28 -16.30 -19.23
N ARG A 128 -15.41 -15.48 -18.60
CA ARG A 128 -14.65 -14.43 -19.32
C ARG A 128 -13.57 -15.02 -20.24
N ALA A 129 -12.89 -16.08 -19.81
CA ALA A 129 -11.89 -16.77 -20.66
C ALA A 129 -12.55 -17.36 -21.91
N GLU A 130 -13.77 -17.85 -21.77
CA GLU A 130 -14.62 -18.38 -22.86
C GLU A 130 -15.33 -17.26 -23.68
N LYS A 131 -15.12 -15.97 -23.31
CA LYS A 131 -15.79 -14.81 -23.89
C LYS A 131 -17.32 -14.86 -23.80
N ASN A 132 -17.85 -15.59 -22.80
CA ASN A 132 -19.28 -15.66 -22.50
C ASN A 132 -19.67 -14.49 -21.57
N TRP A 133 -19.85 -13.32 -22.17
CA TRP A 133 -20.11 -12.07 -21.45
C TRP A 133 -21.45 -12.10 -20.71
N ALA A 134 -22.48 -12.71 -21.32
CA ALA A 134 -23.81 -12.81 -20.70
C ALA A 134 -23.74 -13.59 -19.37
N LYS A 135 -23.07 -14.74 -19.36
CA LYS A 135 -22.86 -15.53 -18.13
C LYS A 135 -22.00 -14.78 -17.11
N SER A 136 -20.96 -14.07 -17.56
CA SER A 136 -20.12 -13.25 -16.69
C SER A 136 -20.88 -12.14 -15.99
N ASP A 137 -21.83 -11.50 -16.66
CA ASP A 137 -22.66 -10.44 -16.10
C ASP A 137 -23.72 -11.01 -15.13
N GLU A 138 -24.34 -12.14 -15.45
CA GLU A 138 -25.26 -12.85 -14.55
C GLU A 138 -24.58 -13.23 -13.21
N ILE A 139 -23.36 -13.76 -13.28
CA ILE A 139 -22.58 -14.11 -12.09
C ILE A 139 -22.21 -12.86 -11.28
N ARG A 140 -21.88 -11.76 -11.95
CA ARG A 140 -21.62 -10.48 -11.30
C ARG A 140 -22.83 -10.00 -10.50
N ASP A 141 -24.01 -10.01 -11.11
CA ASP A 141 -25.26 -9.57 -10.48
C ASP A 141 -25.60 -10.47 -9.30
N ARG A 142 -25.33 -11.77 -9.39
CA ARG A 142 -25.49 -12.70 -8.29
C ARG A 142 -24.56 -12.39 -7.11
N ILE A 143 -23.28 -12.09 -7.37
CA ILE A 143 -22.32 -11.69 -6.33
C ILE A 143 -22.79 -10.39 -5.65
N ILE A 144 -23.27 -9.43 -6.41
CA ILE A 144 -23.81 -8.16 -5.89
C ILE A 144 -25.05 -8.42 -5.02
N SER A 145 -25.98 -9.29 -5.45
CA SER A 145 -27.18 -9.64 -4.69
C SER A 145 -26.89 -10.34 -3.36
N LEU A 146 -25.72 -10.97 -3.24
CA LEU A 146 -25.22 -11.59 -1.99
C LEU A 146 -24.50 -10.58 -1.07
N GLY A 147 -24.50 -9.28 -1.41
CA GLY A 147 -23.92 -8.22 -0.60
C GLY A 147 -22.41 -8.02 -0.82
N TYR A 148 -21.91 -8.40 -1.99
CA TYR A 148 -20.49 -8.21 -2.33
C TYR A 148 -20.33 -7.33 -3.57
N SER A 149 -19.38 -6.41 -3.54
CA SER A 149 -18.93 -5.69 -4.74
C SER A 149 -17.82 -6.47 -5.44
N ILE A 150 -17.78 -6.38 -6.77
CA ILE A 150 -16.76 -7.03 -7.60
C ILE A 150 -16.16 -6.03 -8.57
N LYS A 151 -14.83 -5.97 -8.60
CA LYS A 151 -14.06 -5.07 -9.47
C LYS A 151 -12.99 -5.84 -10.24
N ASP A 152 -12.95 -5.67 -11.54
CA ASP A 152 -11.87 -6.20 -12.37
C ASP A 152 -10.68 -5.24 -12.34
N THR A 153 -9.49 -5.77 -12.11
CA THR A 153 -8.22 -5.03 -12.14
C THR A 153 -7.25 -5.71 -13.11
N LYS A 154 -6.14 -5.05 -13.42
CA LYS A 154 -5.09 -5.63 -14.29
C LYS A 154 -4.44 -6.88 -13.66
N ASP A 155 -4.48 -6.96 -12.32
CA ASP A 155 -3.84 -8.03 -11.54
C ASP A 155 -4.84 -9.12 -11.10
N GLY A 156 -6.13 -8.99 -11.45
CA GLY A 156 -7.15 -9.98 -11.13
C GLY A 156 -8.51 -9.38 -10.77
N ILE A 157 -9.35 -10.17 -10.12
CA ILE A 157 -10.69 -9.79 -9.65
C ILE A 157 -10.62 -9.48 -8.16
N ILE A 158 -11.09 -8.32 -7.75
CA ILE A 158 -11.22 -7.93 -6.33
C ILE A 158 -12.70 -8.05 -5.95
N VAL A 159 -12.97 -8.75 -4.86
CA VAL A 159 -14.32 -8.87 -4.28
C VAL A 159 -14.28 -8.35 -2.85
N LYS A 160 -15.26 -7.53 -2.46
CA LYS A 160 -15.40 -6.96 -1.12
C LYS A 160 -16.85 -7.07 -0.66
N LYS A 161 -17.03 -7.38 0.63
CA LYS A 161 -18.35 -7.33 1.25
C LYS A 161 -18.82 -5.87 1.34
N GLU A 162 -20.00 -5.57 0.86
CA GLU A 162 -20.65 -4.28 1.10
C GLU A 162 -21.33 -4.32 2.47
N ASN A 163 -20.96 -3.35 3.32
CA ASN A 163 -21.61 -3.15 4.62
C ASN A 163 -22.85 -2.28 4.48
#